data_9252661ff2d8c5e60210ff3a7cff8935
#
_entry.id   9252661ff2d8c5e60210ff3a7cff8935
#
_cell.length_a   1.000
_cell.length_b   1.000
_cell.length_c   1.000
_cell.angle_alpha   90.00
_cell.angle_beta   90.00
_cell.angle_gamma   90.00
#
_symmetry.space_group_name_H-M   'P 1'
#
loop_
_entity.id
_entity.type
_entity.pdbx_description
1 polymer ?
#
loop_
_entity_poly.entity_id
_entity_poly.type
_entity_poly.pdbx_seq_one_letter_code
_entity_poly.pdbx_strand_id
1 'polypeptide(L)'
;MGGRIRAFIVGAAPLNPSYVNSYKKLGMKALQGYGLTECSPLVAGNNDFYIKSDSVGLPIPNVEYKIDHPNDAGEGEIIVKGPNVMLGYYQNEEETNKVLKDGWFHTGDLGKIDQDGWLYITGRCKTVIVTKNGKNIYPEELEQYLNESPVISESLVTGLNDKEA
;
A
#
# COMPACT_ATOMS: atom_id res chain seq x y z
N MET A 1 -10.86 -13.58 25.21
CA MET A 1 -10.50 -12.14 25.02
C MET A 1 -11.60 -11.30 25.65
N GLY A 2 -11.60 -10.96 26.88
CA GLY A 2 -12.42 -10.06 27.71
C GLY A 2 -13.67 -9.34 27.19
N GLY A 3 -14.18 -9.66 26.00
CA GLY A 3 -15.41 -9.12 25.42
C GLY A 3 -15.44 -7.60 25.12
N ARG A 4 -14.29 -6.92 25.23
CA ARG A 4 -14.19 -5.45 25.10
C ARG A 4 -13.49 -4.97 23.82
N ILE A 5 -12.86 -5.89 23.07
CA ILE A 5 -12.21 -5.54 21.80
C ILE A 5 -13.29 -5.29 20.74
N ARG A 6 -13.27 -4.12 20.13
CA ARG A 6 -14.22 -3.73 19.07
C ARG A 6 -13.62 -3.92 17.68
N ALA A 7 -12.34 -3.58 17.51
CA ALA A 7 -11.64 -3.68 16.24
C ALA A 7 -10.15 -3.84 16.47
N PHE A 8 -9.49 -4.44 15.49
CA PHE A 8 -8.04 -4.41 15.31
C PHE A 8 -7.74 -3.43 14.16
N ILE A 9 -6.77 -2.56 14.36
CA ILE A 9 -6.26 -1.69 13.29
C ILE A 9 -4.91 -2.24 12.88
N VAL A 10 -4.76 -2.54 11.60
CA VAL A 10 -3.55 -3.11 11.01
C VAL A 10 -3.02 -2.15 9.96
N GLY A 11 -1.74 -1.81 10.06
CA GLY A 11 -1.02 -0.96 9.13
C GLY A 11 0.42 -1.41 8.96
N ALA A 12 1.17 -0.73 8.10
CA ALA A 12 2.58 -0.96 7.80
C ALA A 12 2.92 -2.28 7.08
N ALA A 13 1.98 -3.22 6.94
CA ALA A 13 2.16 -4.45 6.18
C ALA A 13 0.84 -4.87 5.52
N PRO A 14 0.89 -5.56 4.36
CA PRO A 14 -0.29 -6.14 3.75
C PRO A 14 -0.96 -7.13 4.69
N LEU A 15 -2.28 -7.07 4.80
CA LEU A 15 -3.06 -8.02 5.57
C LEU A 15 -3.75 -9.00 4.62
N ASN A 16 -3.49 -10.29 4.78
CA ASN A 16 -4.15 -11.30 3.97
C ASN A 16 -5.68 -11.23 4.18
N PRO A 17 -6.48 -11.07 3.10
CA PRO A 17 -7.94 -10.94 3.16
C PRO A 17 -8.62 -12.10 3.89
N SER A 18 -8.04 -13.31 3.88
CA SER A 18 -8.56 -14.46 4.59
C SER A 18 -8.61 -14.25 6.11
N TYR A 19 -7.63 -13.54 6.67
CA TYR A 19 -7.62 -13.20 8.10
C TYR A 19 -8.71 -12.19 8.44
N VAL A 20 -8.91 -11.17 7.62
CA VAL A 20 -10.01 -10.19 7.79
C VAL A 20 -11.35 -10.91 7.85
N ASN A 21 -11.59 -11.83 6.91
CA ASN A 21 -12.81 -12.62 6.83
C ASN A 21 -12.96 -13.58 8.03
N SER A 22 -11.86 -14.14 8.53
CA SER A 22 -11.86 -15.03 9.71
C SER A 22 -12.21 -14.25 10.98
N TYR A 23 -11.64 -13.07 11.19
CA TYR A 23 -12.00 -12.19 12.31
C TYR A 23 -13.46 -11.75 12.23
N LYS A 24 -13.96 -11.42 11.04
CA LYS A 24 -15.37 -11.08 10.82
C LYS A 24 -16.32 -12.20 11.27
N LYS A 25 -15.99 -13.47 10.98
CA LYS A 25 -16.77 -14.64 11.45
C LYS A 25 -16.80 -14.76 12.97
N LEU A 26 -15.78 -14.28 13.67
CA LEU A 26 -15.68 -14.22 15.12
C LEU A 26 -16.33 -12.97 15.73
N GLY A 27 -17.01 -12.14 14.92
CA GLY A 27 -17.64 -10.90 15.36
C GLY A 27 -16.64 -9.77 15.63
N MET A 28 -15.39 -9.89 15.17
CA MET A 28 -14.35 -8.88 15.32
C MET A 28 -14.07 -8.20 14.00
N LYS A 29 -13.76 -6.91 14.04
CA LYS A 29 -13.38 -6.12 12.87
C LYS A 29 -11.87 -6.03 12.78
N ALA A 30 -11.30 -6.32 11.61
CA ALA A 30 -9.92 -6.02 11.27
C ALA A 30 -9.94 -4.91 10.20
N LEU A 31 -9.45 -3.73 10.58
CA LEU A 31 -9.44 -2.53 9.75
C LEU A 31 -8.03 -2.32 9.24
N GLN A 32 -7.85 -2.39 7.95
CA GLN A 32 -6.58 -2.07 7.31
C GLN A 32 -6.50 -0.59 6.98
N GLY A 33 -5.33 0.00 7.19
CA GLY A 33 -5.01 1.37 6.80
C GLY A 33 -3.67 1.44 6.08
N TYR A 34 -3.52 2.47 5.26
CA TYR A 34 -2.32 2.80 4.52
C TYR A 34 -1.81 4.18 4.91
N GLY A 35 -0.50 4.28 5.03
CA GLY A 35 0.15 5.54 5.26
C GLY A 35 1.66 5.43 5.39
N LEU A 36 2.29 6.59 5.54
CA LEU A 36 3.73 6.78 5.60
C LEU A 36 4.05 7.84 6.67
N THR A 37 5.26 7.80 7.20
CA THR A 37 5.74 8.81 8.16
C THR A 37 5.59 10.22 7.60
N GLU A 38 5.86 10.39 6.31
CA GLU A 38 5.73 11.63 5.55
C GLU A 38 4.29 12.16 5.47
N CYS A 39 3.29 11.33 5.82
CA CYS A 39 1.87 11.67 5.81
C CYS A 39 1.22 11.65 7.21
N SER A 40 1.97 11.68 8.29
CA SER A 40 1.59 11.90 9.70
C SER A 40 0.53 10.96 10.31
N PRO A 41 0.57 9.67 10.23
CA PRO A 41 1.08 8.80 9.20
C PRO A 41 0.03 8.36 8.19
N LEU A 42 -1.28 8.63 8.38
CA LEU A 42 -2.39 7.97 7.69
C LEU A 42 -2.81 8.70 6.40
N VAL A 43 -3.02 7.94 5.34
CA VAL A 43 -3.52 8.40 4.04
C VAL A 43 -4.91 7.84 3.74
N ALA A 44 -5.08 6.53 3.92
CA ALA A 44 -6.33 5.83 3.65
C ALA A 44 -6.62 4.80 4.73
N GLY A 45 -7.89 4.47 4.93
CA GLY A 45 -8.29 3.48 5.91
C GLY A 45 -9.66 2.88 5.65
N ASN A 46 -9.82 1.62 6.04
CA ASN A 46 -11.13 1.03 6.26
C ASN A 46 -11.77 1.63 7.51
N ASN A 47 -13.08 1.70 7.56
CA ASN A 47 -13.80 2.22 8.71
C ASN A 47 -14.84 1.21 9.22
N ASP A 48 -15.50 1.54 10.32
CA ASP A 48 -16.47 0.67 11.00
C ASP A 48 -17.68 0.28 10.15
N PHE A 49 -18.01 1.07 9.14
CA PHE A 49 -19.21 0.90 8.30
C PHE A 49 -18.87 0.26 6.96
N TYR A 50 -17.67 0.53 6.43
CA TYR A 50 -17.22 0.09 5.12
C TYR A 50 -15.86 -0.59 5.24
N ILE A 51 -15.84 -1.91 5.09
CA ILE A 51 -14.65 -2.75 5.13
C ILE A 51 -14.55 -3.52 3.83
N LYS A 52 -13.46 -3.32 3.10
CA LYS A 52 -13.09 -4.08 1.91
C LYS A 52 -11.79 -4.80 2.22
N SER A 53 -11.85 -6.14 2.30
CA SER A 53 -10.78 -6.97 2.88
C SER A 53 -9.47 -6.97 2.10
N ASP A 54 -9.54 -6.64 0.81
CA ASP A 54 -8.44 -6.60 -0.14
C ASP A 54 -7.96 -5.17 -0.47
N SER A 55 -8.57 -4.15 0.17
CA SER A 55 -8.24 -2.74 0.00
C SER A 55 -7.74 -2.12 1.29
N VAL A 56 -6.83 -1.18 1.17
CA VAL A 56 -6.34 -0.38 2.30
C VAL A 56 -7.29 0.74 2.72
N GLY A 57 -8.39 0.93 2.00
CA GLY A 57 -9.48 1.82 2.40
C GLY A 57 -9.71 3.02 1.47
N LEU A 58 -10.53 3.93 1.98
CA LEU A 58 -10.85 5.22 1.38
C LEU A 58 -9.95 6.32 1.97
N PRO A 59 -9.79 7.48 1.31
CA PRO A 59 -8.99 8.58 1.84
C PRO A 59 -9.57 9.07 3.16
N ILE A 60 -8.68 9.43 4.10
CA ILE A 60 -9.11 10.09 5.32
C ILE A 60 -9.59 11.53 5.02
N PRO A 61 -10.39 12.16 5.90
CA PRO A 61 -10.88 13.52 5.67
C PRO A 61 -9.77 14.52 5.32
N ASN A 62 -10.00 15.35 4.30
CA ASN A 62 -9.09 16.37 3.79
C ASN A 62 -7.80 15.85 3.15
N VAL A 63 -7.71 14.55 2.85
CA VAL A 63 -6.62 13.95 2.10
C VAL A 63 -7.14 13.49 0.75
N GLU A 64 -6.39 13.79 -0.29
CA GLU A 64 -6.62 13.36 -1.65
C GLU A 64 -5.48 12.45 -2.09
N TYR A 65 -5.79 11.42 -2.85
CA TYR A 65 -4.80 10.61 -3.55
C TYR A 65 -5.23 10.37 -5.00
N LYS A 66 -4.29 10.12 -5.85
CA LYS A 66 -4.50 9.69 -7.23
C LYS A 66 -3.36 8.80 -7.69
N ILE A 67 -3.57 8.14 -8.81
CA ILE A 67 -2.52 7.36 -9.48
C ILE A 67 -1.85 8.25 -10.53
N ASP A 68 -0.55 8.37 -10.40
CA ASP A 68 0.27 9.12 -11.35
C ASP A 68 0.72 8.20 -12.47
N HIS A 69 0.56 8.65 -13.73
CA HIS A 69 0.90 7.91 -14.94
C HIS A 69 0.41 6.45 -14.96
N PRO A 70 -0.92 6.20 -14.80
CA PRO A 70 -1.44 4.84 -14.76
C PRO A 70 -1.21 4.10 -16.08
N ASN A 71 -0.87 2.80 -15.98
CA ASN A 71 -0.81 1.90 -17.12
C ASN A 71 -2.22 1.47 -17.58
N ASP A 72 -2.31 0.58 -18.59
CA ASP A 72 -3.59 0.09 -19.13
C ASP A 72 -4.45 -0.66 -18.08
N ALA A 73 -3.84 -1.15 -16.99
CA ALA A 73 -4.53 -1.79 -15.87
C ALA A 73 -4.95 -0.78 -14.77
N GLY A 74 -4.67 0.52 -14.97
CA GLY A 74 -4.96 1.56 -13.99
C GLY A 74 -3.97 1.62 -12.83
N GLU A 75 -2.82 0.94 -12.93
CA GLU A 75 -1.77 0.90 -11.90
C GLU A 75 -0.68 1.94 -12.19
N GLY A 76 -0.21 2.60 -11.15
CA GLY A 76 0.87 3.58 -11.21
C GLY A 76 1.28 4.03 -9.82
N GLU A 77 2.12 5.06 -9.74
CA GLU A 77 2.54 5.60 -8.46
C GLU A 77 1.39 6.29 -7.73
N ILE A 78 1.24 5.99 -6.46
CA ILE A 78 0.28 6.67 -5.59
C ILE A 78 0.88 8.02 -5.20
N ILE A 79 0.17 9.11 -5.51
CA ILE A 79 0.56 10.44 -5.06
C ILE A 79 -0.53 11.03 -4.17
N VAL A 80 -0.10 11.76 -3.13
CA VAL A 80 -0.95 12.20 -2.03
C VAL A 80 -0.87 13.71 -1.87
N LYS A 81 -2.01 14.33 -1.55
CA LYS A 81 -2.12 15.74 -1.21
C LYS A 81 -3.02 15.92 0.00
N GLY A 82 -2.60 16.72 0.96
CA GLY A 82 -3.39 16.99 2.15
C GLY A 82 -2.60 17.71 3.23
N PRO A 83 -3.29 18.17 4.27
CA PRO A 83 -2.64 18.87 5.40
C PRO A 83 -1.78 17.97 6.27
N ASN A 84 -1.88 16.65 6.11
CA ASN A 84 -1.10 15.64 6.78
C ASN A 84 0.26 15.38 6.11
N VAL A 85 0.48 15.88 4.88
CA VAL A 85 1.75 15.73 4.16
C VAL A 85 2.82 16.61 4.81
N MET A 86 4.02 16.04 4.99
CA MET A 86 5.18 16.74 5.55
C MET A 86 5.54 18.00 4.75
N LEU A 87 6.21 18.94 5.41
CA LEU A 87 6.78 20.12 4.75
C LEU A 87 8.08 19.81 3.99
N GLY A 88 8.75 18.72 4.33
CA GLY A 88 10.00 18.27 3.71
C GLY A 88 10.88 17.48 4.69
N TYR A 89 11.96 16.93 4.17
CA TYR A 89 13.00 16.28 4.97
C TYR A 89 13.91 17.31 5.62
N TYR A 90 14.21 17.11 6.91
CA TYR A 90 15.04 18.04 7.67
C TYR A 90 16.44 18.18 7.05
N GLN A 91 16.81 19.43 6.72
CA GLN A 91 18.11 19.79 6.09
C GLN A 91 18.43 18.99 4.82
N ASN A 92 17.41 18.51 4.09
CA ASN A 92 17.60 17.74 2.87
C ASN A 92 16.60 18.21 1.77
N GLU A 93 16.90 19.38 1.24
CA GLU A 93 16.07 20.01 0.20
C GLU A 93 16.09 19.21 -1.11
N GLU A 94 17.23 18.58 -1.43
CA GLU A 94 17.37 17.76 -2.63
C GLU A 94 16.37 16.59 -2.64
N GLU A 95 16.32 15.80 -1.54
CA GLU A 95 15.36 14.68 -1.43
C GLU A 95 13.93 15.20 -1.30
N THR A 96 13.71 16.33 -0.63
CA THR A 96 12.39 16.96 -0.55
C THR A 96 11.84 17.28 -1.93
N ASN A 97 12.63 17.90 -2.80
CA ASN A 97 12.23 18.29 -4.15
C ASN A 97 12.01 17.07 -5.07
N LYS A 98 12.60 15.92 -4.76
CA LYS A 98 12.35 14.67 -5.51
C LYS A 98 10.95 14.11 -5.26
N VAL A 99 10.42 14.29 -4.06
CA VAL A 99 9.16 13.68 -3.63
C VAL A 99 7.99 14.66 -3.51
N LEU A 100 8.24 15.95 -3.32
CA LEU A 100 7.20 16.99 -3.31
C LEU A 100 7.23 17.76 -4.63
N LYS A 101 6.24 17.50 -5.51
CA LYS A 101 6.14 18.11 -6.82
C LYS A 101 4.72 18.63 -7.06
N ASP A 102 4.59 19.88 -7.46
CA ASP A 102 3.31 20.51 -7.83
C ASP A 102 2.22 20.38 -6.74
N GLY A 103 2.64 20.35 -5.47
CA GLY A 103 1.75 20.22 -4.32
C GLY A 103 1.29 18.78 -4.04
N TRP A 104 1.90 17.78 -4.71
CA TRP A 104 1.69 16.36 -4.47
C TRP A 104 2.94 15.72 -3.89
N PHE A 105 2.73 14.80 -2.95
CA PHE A 105 3.77 13.94 -2.42
C PHE A 105 3.80 12.61 -3.18
N HIS A 106 4.94 12.30 -3.78
CA HIS A 106 5.23 11.04 -4.45
C HIS A 106 5.66 9.99 -3.44
N THR A 107 4.81 9.00 -3.22
CA THR A 107 4.99 8.04 -2.13
C THR A 107 6.04 6.97 -2.43
N GLY A 108 6.33 6.71 -3.69
CA GLY A 108 7.12 5.58 -4.15
C GLY A 108 6.39 4.24 -4.05
N ASP A 109 5.13 4.22 -3.62
CA ASP A 109 4.29 3.03 -3.61
C ASP A 109 3.44 2.97 -4.88
N LEU A 110 3.24 1.76 -5.40
CA LEU A 110 2.40 1.49 -6.57
C LEU A 110 1.03 1.01 -6.13
N GLY A 111 0.02 1.39 -6.90
CA GLY A 111 -1.34 0.98 -6.60
C GLY A 111 -2.33 1.31 -7.70
N LYS A 112 -3.58 1.02 -7.42
CA LYS A 112 -4.73 1.36 -8.26
C LYS A 112 -5.92 1.80 -7.41
N ILE A 113 -6.84 2.50 -8.04
CA ILE A 113 -8.08 2.99 -7.42
C ILE A 113 -9.24 2.41 -8.22
N ASP A 114 -10.22 1.81 -7.53
CA ASP A 114 -11.43 1.32 -8.21
C ASP A 114 -12.45 2.44 -8.45
N GLN A 115 -13.57 2.09 -9.10
CA GLN A 115 -14.63 3.03 -9.46
C GLN A 115 -15.33 3.69 -8.26
N ASP A 116 -15.27 3.04 -7.10
CA ASP A 116 -15.84 3.52 -5.83
C ASP A 116 -14.83 4.32 -5.00
N GLY A 117 -13.59 4.49 -5.52
CA GLY A 117 -12.53 5.25 -4.89
C GLY A 117 -11.66 4.48 -3.89
N TRP A 118 -11.79 3.15 -3.80
CA TRP A 118 -10.97 2.33 -2.91
C TRP A 118 -9.56 2.17 -3.44
N LEU A 119 -8.57 2.33 -2.54
CA LEU A 119 -7.16 2.22 -2.83
C LEU A 119 -6.65 0.79 -2.60
N TYR A 120 -5.89 0.28 -3.57
CA TYR A 120 -5.20 -1.01 -3.52
C TYR A 120 -3.71 -0.78 -3.73
N ILE A 121 -2.89 -1.32 -2.84
CA ILE A 121 -1.43 -1.30 -2.97
C ILE A 121 -1.01 -2.53 -3.77
N THR A 122 -0.21 -2.35 -4.80
CA THR A 122 0.30 -3.44 -5.65
C THR A 122 1.80 -3.69 -5.46
N GLY A 123 2.55 -2.72 -4.96
CA GLY A 123 3.98 -2.87 -4.70
C GLY A 123 4.69 -1.55 -4.46
N ARG A 124 6.01 -1.53 -4.72
CA ARG A 124 6.84 -0.33 -4.64
C ARG A 124 7.57 -0.04 -5.93
N CYS A 125 7.73 1.24 -6.26
CA CYS A 125 8.45 1.66 -7.46
C CYS A 125 9.89 1.14 -7.51
N LYS A 126 10.55 1.03 -6.35
CA LYS A 126 11.96 0.60 -6.25
C LYS A 126 12.15 -0.92 -6.32
N THR A 127 11.12 -1.70 -6.02
CA THR A 127 11.18 -3.17 -5.98
C THR A 127 10.58 -3.84 -7.21
N VAL A 128 9.82 -3.11 -8.03
CA VAL A 128 9.20 -3.66 -9.23
C VAL A 128 10.26 -4.23 -10.18
N ILE A 129 10.05 -5.47 -10.61
CA ILE A 129 10.91 -6.15 -11.58
C ILE A 129 10.27 -5.99 -12.97
N VAL A 130 10.94 -5.24 -13.84
CA VAL A 130 10.47 -5.08 -15.22
C VAL A 130 11.10 -6.17 -16.08
N THR A 131 10.27 -7.05 -16.64
CA THR A 131 10.75 -8.11 -17.54
C THR A 131 11.21 -7.56 -18.89
N LYS A 132 11.98 -8.34 -19.66
CA LYS A 132 12.42 -7.99 -21.02
C LYS A 132 11.26 -7.64 -21.97
N ASN A 133 10.07 -8.15 -21.68
CA ASN A 133 8.85 -7.90 -22.47
C ASN A 133 8.06 -6.69 -21.95
N GLY A 134 8.60 -5.91 -21.00
CA GLY A 134 7.95 -4.74 -20.43
C GLY A 134 6.85 -5.05 -19.39
N LYS A 135 6.69 -6.33 -18.96
CA LYS A 135 5.72 -6.69 -17.92
C LYS A 135 6.30 -6.40 -16.55
N ASN A 136 5.54 -5.71 -15.72
CA ASN A 136 5.85 -5.50 -14.31
C ASN A 136 5.56 -6.78 -13.51
N ILE A 137 6.49 -7.16 -12.65
CA ILE A 137 6.32 -8.19 -11.64
C ILE A 137 6.52 -7.52 -10.29
N TYR A 138 5.58 -7.72 -9.38
CA TYR A 138 5.61 -7.21 -8.02
C TYR A 138 6.10 -8.33 -7.08
N PRO A 139 7.34 -8.24 -6.56
CA PRO A 139 7.91 -9.25 -5.69
C PRO A 139 7.00 -9.61 -4.51
N GLU A 140 6.38 -8.62 -3.92
CA GLU A 140 5.53 -8.75 -2.74
C GLU A 140 4.31 -9.65 -2.99
N GLU A 141 3.74 -9.64 -4.20
CA GLU A 141 2.64 -10.55 -4.56
C GLU A 141 3.11 -12.01 -4.61
N LEU A 142 4.28 -12.25 -5.20
CA LEU A 142 4.86 -13.59 -5.29
C LEU A 142 5.27 -14.12 -3.91
N GLU A 143 5.87 -13.27 -3.08
CA GLU A 143 6.22 -13.58 -1.70
C GLU A 143 4.98 -13.94 -0.88
N GLN A 144 3.89 -13.22 -1.05
CA GLN A 144 2.63 -13.52 -0.38
C GLN A 144 2.14 -14.93 -0.74
N TYR A 145 2.12 -15.30 -2.04
CA TYR A 145 1.73 -16.64 -2.48
C TYR A 145 2.66 -17.74 -1.94
N LEU A 146 3.97 -17.49 -1.93
CA LEU A 146 4.94 -18.45 -1.38
C LEU A 146 4.75 -18.66 0.11
N ASN A 147 4.52 -17.57 0.85
CA ASN A 147 4.34 -17.58 2.31
C ASN A 147 2.98 -18.16 2.75
N GLU A 148 2.03 -18.41 1.84
CA GLU A 148 0.82 -19.18 2.13
C GLU A 148 1.12 -20.68 2.37
N SER A 149 2.27 -21.17 1.92
CA SER A 149 2.68 -22.54 2.13
C SER A 149 3.10 -22.78 3.58
N PRO A 150 2.56 -23.82 4.26
CA PRO A 150 2.89 -24.11 5.67
C PRO A 150 4.35 -24.54 5.88
N VAL A 151 5.08 -24.82 4.82
CA VAL A 151 6.50 -25.24 4.89
C VAL A 151 7.47 -24.10 4.58
N ILE A 152 6.98 -22.93 4.18
CA ILE A 152 7.77 -21.73 3.91
C ILE A 152 7.55 -20.75 5.06
N SER A 153 8.62 -20.42 5.77
CA SER A 153 8.56 -19.45 6.87
C SER A 153 8.63 -18.03 6.36
N GLU A 154 9.48 -17.79 5.36
CA GLU A 154 9.72 -16.47 4.78
C GLU A 154 10.28 -16.65 3.37
N SER A 155 9.94 -15.75 2.45
CA SER A 155 10.44 -15.74 1.08
C SER A 155 10.88 -14.34 0.68
N LEU A 156 11.88 -14.27 -0.21
CA LEU A 156 12.35 -13.04 -0.82
C LEU A 156 12.44 -13.25 -2.32
N VAL A 157 11.76 -12.43 -3.10
CA VAL A 157 11.78 -12.44 -4.56
C VAL A 157 12.63 -11.28 -5.08
N THR A 158 13.65 -11.59 -5.88
CA THR A 158 14.52 -10.57 -6.47
C THR A 158 14.68 -10.79 -7.96
N GLY A 159 14.88 -9.68 -8.71
CA GLY A 159 15.26 -9.76 -10.12
C GLY A 159 16.75 -10.07 -10.28
N LEU A 160 17.08 -11.05 -11.13
CA LEU A 160 18.47 -11.25 -11.56
C LEU A 160 18.81 -10.20 -12.63
N ASN A 161 19.83 -9.39 -12.36
CA ASN A 161 20.42 -8.56 -13.39
C ASN A 161 21.27 -9.43 -14.32
N ASP A 162 20.98 -9.43 -15.62
CA ASP A 162 21.73 -10.19 -16.68
C ASP A 162 23.24 -9.85 -16.77
N LYS A 163 23.80 -9.11 -15.83
CA LYS A 163 25.24 -8.78 -15.79
C LYS A 163 26.07 -9.76 -14.96
N GLU A 164 25.43 -10.71 -14.29
CA GLU A 164 26.11 -11.69 -13.42
C GLU A 164 25.81 -13.17 -13.81
N ALA A 165 25.30 -13.40 -15.02
CA ALA A 165 25.08 -14.75 -15.56
C ALA A 165 26.03 -15.03 -16.72
#